data_35ba11538a5977144c886ea485df419b
#
_entry.id   35ba11538a5977144c886ea485df419b
#
_cell.length_a   1.000
_cell.length_b   1.000
_cell.length_c   1.000
_cell.angle_alpha   90.00
_cell.angle_beta   90.00
_cell.angle_gamma   90.00
#
_symmetry.space_group_name_H-M   'P 1'
#
loop_
_entity.id
_entity.type
_entity.pdbx_description
1 polymer ?
#
loop_
_entity_poly.entity_id
_entity_poly.type
_entity_poly.pdbx_seq_one_letter_code
_entity_poly.pdbx_strand_id
1 'polypeptide(L)'
;WDEASKLYDHSLDLWKDLSQDLNYNVMFSQRGVLNLGHTLQDMRDIERRVNANRLNGIDGVVLDTAGVKEIVPIINDSQDIRYPVLGASWQATAGVARHDAVAWGFARGADSFGVDLIQQCEVVDIVTEEGAVVGVKTTLGFIGAKKVACVTAGNSGVMAAMVGLRLPIESRPLQALVSEPIKPILDTVVMSNAVHAYVSQSDKGDLVIGAGTDSYNGYGQRGSFNVVEHTLSAI
;
A
#
# COMPACT_ATOMS: atom_id res chain seq x y z
N TRP A 1 -4.43 -7.76 16.85
CA TRP A 1 -4.67 -9.21 16.70
C TRP A 1 -3.30 -9.85 16.58
N ASP A 2 -2.98 -10.72 17.53
CA ASP A 2 -1.63 -11.28 17.69
C ASP A 2 -1.16 -12.04 16.44
N GLU A 3 -2.06 -12.79 15.81
CA GLU A 3 -1.75 -13.53 14.58
C GLU A 3 -1.42 -12.60 13.41
N ALA A 4 -2.15 -11.50 13.29
CA ALA A 4 -1.87 -10.49 12.26
C ALA A 4 -0.54 -9.80 12.51
N SER A 5 -0.24 -9.45 13.76
CA SER A 5 1.04 -8.84 14.13
C SER A 5 2.23 -9.74 13.78
N LYS A 6 2.14 -11.04 14.12
CA LYS A 6 3.17 -12.04 13.78
C LYS A 6 3.34 -12.22 12.27
N LEU A 7 2.22 -12.22 11.51
CA LEU A 7 2.28 -12.32 10.05
C LEU A 7 2.98 -11.11 9.43
N TYR A 8 2.66 -9.90 9.90
CA TYR A 8 3.29 -8.68 9.40
C TYR A 8 4.78 -8.58 9.79
N ASP A 9 5.14 -8.98 11.00
CA ASP A 9 6.53 -9.02 11.45
C ASP A 9 7.37 -9.99 10.61
N HIS A 10 6.89 -11.22 10.44
CA HIS A 10 7.51 -12.19 9.54
C HIS A 10 7.60 -11.68 8.10
N SER A 11 6.54 -11.04 7.60
CA SER A 11 6.56 -10.43 6.26
C SER A 11 7.62 -9.34 6.14
N LEU A 12 7.80 -8.52 7.17
CA LEU A 12 8.83 -7.48 7.19
C LEU A 12 10.25 -8.09 7.13
N ASP A 13 10.48 -9.20 7.82
CA ASP A 13 11.75 -9.93 7.73
C ASP A 13 12.01 -10.45 6.31
N LEU A 14 11.00 -11.01 5.67
CA LEU A 14 11.12 -11.44 4.26
C LEU A 14 11.44 -10.25 3.32
N TRP A 15 10.90 -9.07 3.57
CA TRP A 15 11.21 -7.87 2.78
C TRP A 15 12.68 -7.46 2.85
N LYS A 16 13.36 -7.68 3.98
CA LYS A 16 14.78 -7.33 4.15
C LYS A 16 15.67 -8.11 3.19
N ASP A 17 15.36 -9.37 2.95
CA ASP A 17 16.17 -10.27 2.14
C ASP A 17 15.66 -10.42 0.70
N LEU A 18 14.48 -9.87 0.38
CA LEU A 18 13.79 -10.08 -0.90
C LEU A 18 14.62 -9.68 -2.13
N SER A 19 15.42 -8.62 -2.04
CA SER A 19 16.31 -8.22 -3.15
C SER A 19 17.39 -9.25 -3.44
N GLN A 20 17.89 -9.93 -2.41
CA GLN A 20 18.87 -10.99 -2.54
C GLN A 20 18.19 -12.26 -3.10
N ASP A 21 17.04 -12.65 -2.55
CA ASP A 21 16.31 -13.84 -2.96
C ASP A 21 15.88 -13.79 -4.44
N LEU A 22 15.45 -12.63 -4.89
CA LEU A 22 15.05 -12.41 -6.28
C LEU A 22 16.22 -12.07 -7.22
N ASN A 23 17.44 -11.90 -6.69
CA ASN A 23 18.58 -11.34 -7.44
C ASN A 23 18.17 -10.07 -8.23
N TYR A 24 17.38 -9.23 -7.58
CA TYR A 24 16.84 -8.00 -8.17
C TYR A 24 16.53 -6.96 -7.09
N ASN A 25 17.06 -5.75 -7.23
CA ASN A 25 16.83 -4.69 -6.25
C ASN A 25 15.37 -4.21 -6.27
N VAL A 26 14.58 -4.61 -5.28
CA VAL A 26 13.18 -4.17 -5.11
C VAL A 26 13.07 -2.77 -4.50
N MET A 27 14.19 -2.13 -4.23
CA MET A 27 14.29 -0.78 -3.66
C MET A 27 13.50 -0.65 -2.35
N PHE A 28 13.57 -1.68 -1.51
CA PHE A 28 13.04 -1.61 -0.16
C PHE A 28 13.97 -0.75 0.72
N SER A 29 13.40 0.26 1.36
CA SER A 29 14.12 1.19 2.24
C SER A 29 13.39 1.33 3.57
N GLN A 30 14.04 0.91 4.65
CA GLN A 30 13.54 1.08 6.01
C GLN A 30 13.82 2.52 6.47
N ARG A 31 12.85 3.38 6.28
CA ARG A 31 12.91 4.81 6.62
C ARG A 31 12.06 5.18 7.83
N GLY A 32 11.37 4.19 8.39
CA GLY A 32 10.39 4.38 9.43
C GLY A 32 9.06 4.94 8.94
N VAL A 33 8.06 4.82 9.80
CA VAL A 33 6.72 5.37 9.61
C VAL A 33 6.28 6.10 10.86
N LEU A 34 5.87 7.35 10.72
CA LEU A 34 5.15 8.12 11.73
C LEU A 34 3.64 8.04 11.45
N ASN A 35 2.86 7.71 12.46
CA ASN A 35 1.41 7.85 12.40
C ASN A 35 0.97 8.90 13.40
N LEU A 36 0.57 10.07 12.90
CA LEU A 36 0.27 11.26 13.69
C LEU A 36 -1.05 11.13 14.47
N GLY A 37 -1.07 11.67 15.66
CA GLY A 37 -2.26 11.89 16.46
C GLY A 37 -2.57 13.38 16.60
N HIS A 38 -3.82 13.76 16.37
CA HIS A 38 -4.29 15.14 16.37
C HIS A 38 -5.24 15.46 17.53
N THR A 39 -5.73 14.44 18.18
CA THR A 39 -6.63 14.52 19.35
C THR A 39 -6.14 13.66 20.49
N LEU A 40 -6.61 13.93 21.71
CA LEU A 40 -6.34 13.04 22.85
C LEU A 40 -6.85 11.63 22.63
N GLN A 41 -7.92 11.45 21.87
CA GLN A 41 -8.42 10.12 21.54
C GLN A 41 -7.46 9.40 20.59
N ASP A 42 -6.92 10.08 19.58
CA ASP A 42 -5.91 9.50 18.68
C ASP A 42 -4.68 9.05 19.49
N MET A 43 -4.21 9.87 20.43
CA MET A 43 -3.06 9.53 21.26
C MET A 43 -3.31 8.30 22.14
N ARG A 44 -4.50 8.17 22.75
CA ARG A 44 -4.89 6.96 23.49
C ARG A 44 -4.92 5.71 22.62
N ASP A 45 -5.40 5.84 21.39
CA ASP A 45 -5.45 4.73 20.43
C ASP A 45 -4.04 4.36 19.95
N ILE A 46 -3.16 5.35 19.76
CA ILE A 46 -1.74 5.16 19.44
C ILE A 46 -1.05 4.41 20.58
N GLU A 47 -1.18 4.87 21.82
CA GLU A 47 -0.57 4.23 22.99
C GLU A 47 -1.03 2.79 23.15
N ARG A 48 -2.34 2.54 23.03
CA ARG A 48 -2.90 1.18 23.11
C ARG A 48 -2.32 0.28 22.02
N ARG A 49 -2.22 0.77 20.79
CA ARG A 49 -1.68 0.03 19.65
C ARG A 49 -0.19 -0.27 19.82
N VAL A 50 0.60 0.73 20.20
CA VAL A 50 2.03 0.55 20.46
C VAL A 50 2.27 -0.45 21.59
N ASN A 51 1.52 -0.39 22.68
CA ASN A 51 1.64 -1.33 23.78
C ASN A 51 1.24 -2.76 23.35
N ALA A 52 0.17 -2.91 22.55
CA ALA A 52 -0.21 -4.21 22.02
C ALA A 52 0.86 -4.79 21.07
N ASN A 53 1.47 -3.96 20.25
CA ASN A 53 2.58 -4.36 19.37
C ASN A 53 3.80 -4.81 20.18
N ARG A 54 4.16 -4.08 21.24
CA ARG A 54 5.27 -4.45 22.13
C ARG A 54 5.05 -5.81 22.83
N LEU A 55 3.83 -6.13 23.20
CA LEU A 55 3.50 -7.46 23.76
C LEU A 55 3.72 -8.59 22.74
N ASN A 56 3.70 -8.28 21.46
CA ASN A 56 3.99 -9.19 20.35
C ASN A 56 5.45 -9.13 19.86
N GLY A 57 6.33 -8.43 20.58
CA GLY A 57 7.75 -8.30 20.24
C GLY A 57 8.06 -7.26 19.16
N ILE A 58 7.09 -6.45 18.75
CA ILE A 58 7.27 -5.44 17.71
C ILE A 58 7.70 -4.12 18.36
N ASP A 59 8.84 -3.59 17.91
CA ASP A 59 9.32 -2.29 18.37
C ASP A 59 8.43 -1.15 17.85
N GLY A 60 7.96 -0.35 18.77
CA GLY A 60 7.20 0.85 18.48
C GLY A 60 7.35 1.85 19.61
N VAL A 61 7.39 3.13 19.28
CA VAL A 61 7.57 4.22 20.23
C VAL A 61 6.42 5.21 20.10
N VAL A 62 5.93 5.69 21.24
CA VAL A 62 5.03 6.85 21.28
C VAL A 62 5.90 8.09 21.44
N LEU A 63 5.72 9.06 20.57
CA LEU A 63 6.42 10.34 20.56
C LEU A 63 5.44 11.45 20.90
N ASP A 64 5.92 12.45 21.63
CA ASP A 64 5.27 13.74 21.76
C ASP A 64 5.57 14.64 20.53
N THR A 65 5.03 15.85 20.54
CA THR A 65 5.22 16.82 19.43
C THR A 65 6.71 17.13 19.21
N ALA A 66 7.51 17.22 20.27
CA ALA A 66 8.94 17.50 20.16
C ALA A 66 9.67 16.35 19.47
N GLY A 67 9.40 15.10 19.86
CA GLY A 67 9.97 13.91 19.22
C GLY A 67 9.54 13.78 17.76
N VAL A 68 8.31 14.14 17.40
CA VAL A 68 7.88 14.20 16.00
C VAL A 68 8.69 15.22 15.22
N LYS A 69 8.92 16.41 15.80
CA LYS A 69 9.69 17.50 15.18
C LYS A 69 11.16 17.14 14.96
N GLU A 70 11.75 16.33 15.85
CA GLU A 70 13.11 15.82 15.67
C GLU A 70 13.23 14.90 14.44
N ILE A 71 12.23 14.04 14.20
CA ILE A 71 12.23 13.11 13.05
C ILE A 71 11.84 13.85 11.77
N VAL A 72 10.87 14.78 11.84
CA VAL A 72 10.35 15.52 10.69
C VAL A 72 10.45 17.02 10.95
N PRO A 73 11.63 17.65 10.75
CA PRO A 73 11.84 19.07 11.06
C PRO A 73 10.94 20.04 10.31
N ILE A 74 10.41 19.64 9.15
CA ILE A 74 9.52 20.47 8.33
C ILE A 74 8.07 20.47 8.80
N ILE A 75 7.68 19.58 9.73
CA ILE A 75 6.29 19.47 10.17
C ILE A 75 5.84 20.77 10.86
N ASN A 76 4.61 21.18 10.59
CA ASN A 76 4.01 22.30 11.32
C ASN A 76 3.52 21.82 12.68
N ASP A 77 4.17 22.27 13.74
CA ASP A 77 3.87 21.93 15.13
C ASP A 77 3.02 23.00 15.86
N SER A 78 2.51 23.97 15.12
CA SER A 78 1.58 24.99 15.67
C SER A 78 0.31 24.30 16.17
N GLN A 79 -0.20 24.81 17.30
CA GLN A 79 -1.47 24.36 17.86
C GLN A 79 -2.70 25.07 17.25
N ASP A 80 -2.47 26.14 16.49
CA ASP A 80 -3.52 26.97 15.87
C ASP A 80 -3.87 26.55 14.45
N ILE A 81 -3.57 25.28 14.09
CA ILE A 81 -3.89 24.71 12.78
C ILE A 81 -5.08 23.75 12.88
N ARG A 82 -5.67 23.43 11.73
CA ARG A 82 -6.85 22.56 11.66
C ARG A 82 -6.61 21.17 12.27
N TYR A 83 -5.41 20.62 12.11
CA TYR A 83 -5.00 19.31 12.60
C TYR A 83 -3.69 19.43 13.40
N PRO A 84 -3.74 19.97 14.65
CA PRO A 84 -2.55 20.12 15.47
C PRO A 84 -1.92 18.76 15.77
N VAL A 85 -0.59 18.69 15.73
CA VAL A 85 0.12 17.44 16.04
C VAL A 85 0.36 17.35 17.54
N LEU A 86 -0.28 16.38 18.21
CA LEU A 86 -0.10 16.13 19.64
C LEU A 86 0.99 15.09 19.90
N GLY A 87 1.34 14.28 18.90
CA GLY A 87 2.33 13.22 18.96
C GLY A 87 2.15 12.24 17.84
N ALA A 88 2.83 11.10 17.93
CA ALA A 88 2.77 10.04 16.93
C ALA A 88 3.13 8.67 17.51
N SER A 89 2.80 7.59 16.78
CA SER A 89 3.56 6.35 16.87
C SER A 89 4.70 6.37 15.86
N TRP A 90 5.85 5.89 16.28
CA TRP A 90 7.03 5.72 15.45
C TRP A 90 7.39 4.24 15.32
N GLN A 91 7.53 3.77 14.09
CA GLN A 91 7.97 2.42 13.74
C GLN A 91 9.21 2.52 12.86
N ALA A 92 10.38 2.41 13.46
CA ALA A 92 11.67 2.62 12.78
C ALA A 92 11.96 1.58 11.68
N THR A 93 11.52 0.34 11.89
CA THR A 93 11.75 -0.77 10.94
C THR A 93 10.80 -0.79 9.74
N ALA A 94 9.74 0.00 9.78
CA ALA A 94 8.86 0.19 8.63
C ALA A 94 9.54 1.00 7.53
N GLY A 95 8.97 1.01 6.33
CA GLY A 95 9.61 1.70 5.22
C GLY A 95 8.76 1.72 3.97
N VAL A 96 9.42 1.93 2.85
CA VAL A 96 8.83 1.97 1.51
C VAL A 96 9.51 0.97 0.59
N ALA A 97 8.76 0.44 -0.35
CA ALA A 97 9.29 -0.33 -1.47
C ALA A 97 8.76 0.28 -2.77
N ARG A 98 9.56 0.19 -3.81
CA ARG A 98 9.15 0.70 -5.10
C ARG A 98 8.30 -0.33 -5.84
N HIS A 99 7.02 -0.02 -6.02
CA HIS A 99 6.02 -0.97 -6.53
C HIS A 99 6.37 -1.59 -7.88
N ASP A 100 6.92 -0.81 -8.82
CA ASP A 100 7.36 -1.30 -10.13
C ASP A 100 8.58 -2.22 -10.01
N ALA A 101 9.56 -1.88 -9.18
CA ALA A 101 10.72 -2.73 -8.93
C ALA A 101 10.33 -4.06 -8.25
N VAL A 102 9.38 -4.03 -7.32
CA VAL A 102 8.81 -5.23 -6.69
C VAL A 102 8.13 -6.12 -7.73
N ALA A 103 7.27 -5.55 -8.57
CA ALA A 103 6.59 -6.30 -9.62
C ALA A 103 7.57 -6.96 -10.60
N TRP A 104 8.59 -6.21 -11.04
CA TRP A 104 9.63 -6.75 -11.93
C TRP A 104 10.52 -7.79 -11.24
N GLY A 105 10.85 -7.60 -9.97
CA GLY A 105 11.61 -8.57 -9.18
C GLY A 105 10.91 -9.93 -9.13
N PHE A 106 9.63 -9.95 -8.75
CA PHE A 106 8.83 -11.16 -8.74
C PHE A 106 8.63 -11.76 -10.14
N ALA A 107 8.41 -10.93 -11.17
CA ALA A 107 8.27 -11.39 -12.54
C ALA A 107 9.55 -12.11 -13.03
N ARG A 108 10.74 -11.53 -12.78
CA ARG A 108 12.02 -12.15 -13.10
C ARG A 108 12.25 -13.44 -12.31
N GLY A 109 11.88 -13.44 -11.03
CA GLY A 109 11.93 -14.66 -10.21
C GLY A 109 11.04 -15.76 -10.78
N ALA A 110 9.81 -15.44 -11.15
CA ALA A 110 8.89 -16.40 -11.78
C ALA A 110 9.42 -16.95 -13.11
N ASP A 111 9.94 -16.07 -13.98
CA ASP A 111 10.57 -16.45 -15.25
C ASP A 111 11.73 -17.44 -15.04
N SER A 112 12.55 -17.23 -14.02
CA SER A 112 13.65 -18.16 -13.69
C SER A 112 13.19 -19.57 -13.30
N PHE A 113 11.94 -19.70 -12.87
CA PHE A 113 11.29 -21.01 -12.62
C PHE A 113 10.52 -21.55 -13.82
N GLY A 114 10.63 -20.92 -14.99
CA GLY A 114 9.99 -21.37 -16.23
C GLY A 114 8.52 -20.96 -16.34
N VAL A 115 8.11 -19.89 -15.66
CA VAL A 115 6.76 -19.31 -15.78
C VAL A 115 6.71 -18.41 -17.01
N ASP A 116 5.79 -18.68 -17.92
CA ASP A 116 5.53 -17.80 -19.07
C ASP A 116 4.80 -16.53 -18.63
N LEU A 117 5.39 -15.37 -18.87
CA LEU A 117 4.82 -14.06 -18.58
C LEU A 117 4.31 -13.43 -19.87
N ILE A 118 3.01 -13.41 -20.06
CA ILE A 118 2.38 -12.88 -21.26
C ILE A 118 1.75 -11.52 -20.96
N GLN A 119 2.44 -10.46 -21.32
CA GLN A 119 1.96 -9.09 -21.17
C GLN A 119 1.00 -8.70 -22.29
N GLN A 120 0.20 -7.64 -22.07
CA GLN A 120 -0.78 -7.15 -23.04
C GLN A 120 -1.75 -8.25 -23.52
N CYS A 121 -2.06 -9.19 -22.64
CA CYS A 121 -2.90 -10.36 -22.90
C CYS A 121 -4.08 -10.35 -21.90
N GLU A 122 -5.16 -9.70 -22.30
CA GLU A 122 -6.35 -9.60 -21.46
C GLU A 122 -7.13 -10.92 -21.48
N VAL A 123 -7.48 -11.43 -20.29
CA VAL A 123 -8.39 -12.57 -20.14
C VAL A 123 -9.82 -12.03 -20.26
N VAL A 124 -10.51 -12.46 -21.31
CA VAL A 124 -11.87 -12.01 -21.62
C VAL A 124 -12.94 -13.02 -21.21
N ASP A 125 -12.56 -14.29 -20.95
CA ASP A 125 -13.46 -15.34 -20.49
C ASP A 125 -12.69 -16.49 -19.83
N ILE A 126 -13.35 -17.20 -18.90
CA ILE A 126 -12.85 -18.46 -18.32
C ILE A 126 -13.73 -19.59 -18.87
N VAL A 127 -13.12 -20.47 -19.67
CA VAL A 127 -13.86 -21.52 -20.35
C VAL A 127 -14.01 -22.73 -19.43
N THR A 128 -15.27 -23.19 -19.32
CA THR A 128 -15.64 -24.37 -18.54
C THR A 128 -16.36 -25.39 -19.41
N GLU A 129 -16.05 -26.70 -19.24
CA GLU A 129 -16.73 -27.84 -19.87
C GLU A 129 -17.11 -28.81 -18.76
N GLU A 130 -18.34 -29.30 -18.77
CA GLU A 130 -18.87 -30.24 -17.77
C GLU A 130 -18.61 -29.84 -16.30
N GLY A 131 -18.62 -28.51 -16.02
CA GLY A 131 -18.41 -27.96 -14.69
C GLY A 131 -16.95 -27.85 -14.26
N ALA A 132 -15.99 -28.16 -15.12
CA ALA A 132 -14.55 -28.01 -14.88
C ALA A 132 -13.94 -26.91 -15.75
N VAL A 133 -12.96 -26.20 -15.23
CA VAL A 133 -12.19 -25.23 -16.01
C VAL A 133 -11.29 -25.98 -17.01
N VAL A 134 -11.31 -25.55 -18.27
CA VAL A 134 -10.46 -26.10 -19.34
C VAL A 134 -9.45 -25.06 -19.86
N GLY A 135 -9.61 -23.79 -19.53
CA GLY A 135 -8.68 -22.74 -19.91
C GLY A 135 -9.27 -21.35 -19.83
N VAL A 136 -8.58 -20.40 -20.42
CA VAL A 136 -9.00 -19.00 -20.54
C VAL A 136 -8.99 -18.56 -22.00
N LYS A 137 -9.98 -17.73 -22.35
CA LYS A 137 -9.98 -17.02 -23.63
C LYS A 137 -9.35 -15.66 -23.41
N THR A 138 -8.40 -15.32 -24.23
CA THR A 138 -7.66 -14.06 -24.15
C THR A 138 -7.76 -13.26 -25.44
N THR A 139 -7.32 -12.01 -25.42
CA THR A 139 -7.18 -11.17 -26.62
C THR A 139 -6.16 -11.74 -27.63
N LEU A 140 -5.26 -12.62 -27.20
CA LEU A 140 -4.26 -13.29 -28.03
C LEU A 140 -4.61 -14.73 -28.42
N GLY A 141 -5.77 -15.23 -27.98
CA GLY A 141 -6.21 -16.59 -28.26
C GLY A 141 -6.58 -17.38 -27.01
N PHE A 142 -6.76 -18.69 -27.18
CA PHE A 142 -7.12 -19.62 -26.08
C PHE A 142 -5.85 -20.19 -25.44
N ILE A 143 -5.83 -20.21 -24.10
CA ILE A 143 -4.79 -20.84 -23.31
C ILE A 143 -5.43 -21.95 -22.48
N GLY A 144 -5.06 -23.21 -22.74
CA GLY A 144 -5.55 -24.36 -22.01
C GLY A 144 -4.95 -24.45 -20.61
N ALA A 145 -5.80 -24.65 -19.59
CA ALA A 145 -5.36 -24.80 -18.20
C ALA A 145 -6.36 -25.63 -17.41
N LYS A 146 -5.87 -26.55 -16.58
CA LYS A 146 -6.71 -27.36 -15.68
C LYS A 146 -7.13 -26.58 -14.42
N LYS A 147 -6.43 -25.51 -14.09
CA LYS A 147 -6.70 -24.64 -12.93
C LYS A 147 -6.38 -23.20 -13.32
N VAL A 148 -7.22 -22.27 -12.92
CA VAL A 148 -7.01 -20.83 -13.10
C VAL A 148 -7.05 -20.16 -11.74
N ALA A 149 -5.99 -19.42 -11.41
CA ALA A 149 -5.94 -18.58 -10.22
C ALA A 149 -6.31 -17.13 -10.59
N CYS A 150 -7.31 -16.59 -9.93
CA CYS A 150 -7.73 -15.21 -10.10
C CYS A 150 -6.98 -14.30 -9.10
N VAL A 151 -5.98 -13.55 -9.57
CA VAL A 151 -5.13 -12.66 -8.77
C VAL A 151 -5.22 -11.24 -9.35
N THR A 152 -6.45 -10.71 -9.44
CA THR A 152 -6.78 -9.50 -10.20
C THR A 152 -7.23 -8.33 -9.30
N ALA A 153 -6.98 -8.43 -7.98
CA ALA A 153 -7.29 -7.39 -6.99
C ALA A 153 -8.70 -6.82 -7.17
N GLY A 154 -8.86 -5.54 -7.48
CA GLY A 154 -10.14 -4.89 -7.66
C GLY A 154 -11.02 -5.48 -8.77
N ASN A 155 -10.45 -6.17 -9.76
CA ASN A 155 -11.18 -6.84 -10.84
C ASN A 155 -11.60 -8.28 -10.52
N SER A 156 -11.35 -8.77 -9.30
CA SER A 156 -11.68 -10.16 -8.92
C SER A 156 -13.17 -10.47 -9.06
N GLY A 157 -14.06 -9.52 -8.78
CA GLY A 157 -15.50 -9.67 -8.98
C GLY A 157 -15.89 -9.88 -10.45
N VAL A 158 -15.22 -9.17 -11.37
CA VAL A 158 -15.43 -9.32 -12.83
C VAL A 158 -14.99 -10.70 -13.30
N MET A 159 -13.82 -11.15 -12.85
CA MET A 159 -13.30 -12.48 -13.20
C MET A 159 -14.18 -13.61 -12.64
N ALA A 160 -14.64 -13.49 -11.40
CA ALA A 160 -15.53 -14.48 -10.79
C ALA A 160 -16.87 -14.59 -11.53
N ALA A 161 -17.40 -13.49 -12.03
CA ALA A 161 -18.64 -13.48 -12.81
C ALA A 161 -18.55 -14.27 -14.12
N MET A 162 -17.36 -14.43 -14.71
CA MET A 162 -17.13 -15.25 -15.92
C MET A 162 -17.49 -16.73 -15.71
N VAL A 163 -17.41 -17.19 -14.46
CA VAL A 163 -17.78 -18.56 -14.07
C VAL A 163 -19.07 -18.61 -13.22
N GLY A 164 -19.89 -17.57 -13.27
CA GLY A 164 -21.15 -17.50 -12.55
C GLY A 164 -21.04 -17.30 -11.02
N LEU A 165 -19.86 -16.98 -10.52
CA LEU A 165 -19.64 -16.72 -9.09
C LEU A 165 -19.79 -15.24 -8.76
N ARG A 166 -20.44 -14.94 -7.63
CA ARG A 166 -20.52 -13.59 -7.08
C ARG A 166 -19.64 -13.49 -5.83
N LEU A 167 -18.61 -12.64 -5.89
CA LEU A 167 -17.80 -12.31 -4.72
C LEU A 167 -18.43 -11.09 -4.00
N PRO A 168 -18.42 -11.06 -2.66
CA PRO A 168 -18.86 -9.91 -1.87
C PRO A 168 -17.77 -8.82 -1.84
N ILE A 169 -17.32 -8.39 -3.01
CA ILE A 169 -16.25 -7.39 -3.19
C ILE A 169 -16.79 -6.24 -4.02
N GLU A 170 -16.57 -5.03 -3.52
CA GLU A 170 -16.85 -3.79 -4.23
C GLU A 170 -15.53 -3.03 -4.41
N SER A 171 -15.29 -2.54 -5.62
CA SER A 171 -14.08 -1.77 -5.95
C SER A 171 -14.39 -0.29 -5.96
N ARG A 172 -13.51 0.50 -5.34
CA ARG A 172 -13.57 1.96 -5.34
C ARG A 172 -12.27 2.52 -5.87
N PRO A 173 -12.33 3.57 -6.71
CA PRO A 173 -11.12 4.27 -7.13
C PRO A 173 -10.40 4.87 -5.92
N LEU A 174 -9.12 4.57 -5.78
CA LEU A 174 -8.22 5.15 -4.80
C LEU A 174 -7.30 6.13 -5.52
N GLN A 175 -7.16 7.33 -5.00
CA GLN A 175 -6.35 8.37 -5.63
C GLN A 175 -5.04 8.58 -4.88
N ALA A 176 -3.97 8.74 -5.62
CA ALA A 176 -2.68 9.20 -5.13
C ALA A 176 -2.20 10.38 -5.99
N LEU A 177 -1.45 11.26 -5.38
CA LEU A 177 -0.86 12.43 -6.01
C LEU A 177 0.65 12.28 -5.99
N VAL A 178 1.30 12.83 -7.00
CA VAL A 178 2.76 12.88 -7.10
C VAL A 178 3.15 14.29 -7.47
N SER A 179 4.08 14.88 -6.71
CA SER A 179 4.60 16.20 -7.01
C SER A 179 5.69 16.17 -8.10
N GLU A 180 6.06 17.33 -8.61
CA GLU A 180 7.36 17.47 -9.25
C GLU A 180 8.49 17.16 -8.25
N PRO A 181 9.66 16.69 -8.74
CA PRO A 181 10.81 16.41 -7.88
C PRO A 181 11.30 17.66 -7.15
N ILE A 182 11.53 17.53 -5.87
CA ILE A 182 12.12 18.57 -5.03
C ILE A 182 13.35 18.05 -4.30
N LYS A 183 14.09 18.92 -3.63
CA LYS A 183 15.21 18.51 -2.79
C LYS A 183 14.73 17.55 -1.69
N PRO A 184 15.59 16.63 -1.20
CA PRO A 184 15.25 15.77 -0.06
C PRO A 184 14.88 16.59 1.16
N ILE A 185 13.66 16.41 1.65
CA ILE A 185 13.11 17.10 2.82
C ILE A 185 12.39 16.15 3.77
N LEU A 186 12.12 14.93 3.33
CA LEU A 186 11.32 13.97 4.08
C LEU A 186 11.94 12.58 3.98
N ASP A 187 12.65 12.18 5.03
CA ASP A 187 13.35 10.89 5.06
C ASP A 187 12.46 9.73 5.53
N THR A 188 11.33 10.02 6.16
CA THR A 188 10.38 9.02 6.66
C THR A 188 9.01 9.15 6.03
N VAL A 189 8.18 8.14 6.21
CA VAL A 189 6.75 8.20 5.84
C VAL A 189 5.98 8.85 6.98
N VAL A 190 5.24 9.91 6.67
CA VAL A 190 4.31 10.54 7.58
C VAL A 190 2.89 10.20 7.17
N MET A 191 2.12 9.68 8.09
CA MET A 191 0.72 9.35 7.85
C MET A 191 -0.17 9.82 8.98
N SER A 192 -1.43 10.04 8.68
CA SER A 192 -2.46 10.32 9.67
C SER A 192 -3.74 9.58 9.32
N ASN A 193 -4.19 8.74 10.24
CA ASN A 193 -5.44 8.02 10.08
C ASN A 193 -6.66 8.95 10.24
N ALA A 194 -6.52 10.04 11.01
CA ALA A 194 -7.62 10.98 11.25
C ALA A 194 -7.97 11.79 9.99
N VAL A 195 -6.97 12.11 9.16
CA VAL A 195 -7.17 12.86 7.90
C VAL A 195 -7.07 11.98 6.65
N HIS A 196 -6.87 10.67 6.83
CA HIS A 196 -6.72 9.69 5.75
C HIS A 196 -5.68 10.09 4.69
N ALA A 197 -4.54 10.58 5.15
CA ALA A 197 -3.45 11.00 4.29
C ALA A 197 -2.12 10.38 4.71
N TYR A 198 -1.25 10.16 3.75
CA TYR A 198 0.17 9.89 3.98
C TYR A 198 1.01 10.68 2.99
N VAL A 199 2.23 11.00 3.41
CA VAL A 199 3.23 11.64 2.56
C VAL A 199 4.54 10.88 2.72
N SER A 200 5.19 10.57 1.60
CA SER A 200 6.55 10.06 1.56
C SER A 200 7.30 10.72 0.42
N GLN A 201 8.62 10.74 0.49
CA GLN A 201 9.43 11.24 -0.61
C GLN A 201 10.12 10.08 -1.32
N SER A 202 10.00 10.05 -2.65
CA SER A 202 10.66 9.04 -3.47
C SER A 202 12.16 9.28 -3.57
N ASP A 203 12.91 8.30 -4.04
CA ASP A 203 14.33 8.40 -4.36
C ASP A 203 14.63 9.38 -5.51
N LYS A 204 13.62 9.72 -6.31
CA LYS A 204 13.71 10.74 -7.37
C LYS A 204 13.43 12.15 -6.86
N GLY A 205 12.96 12.29 -5.63
CA GLY A 205 12.60 13.57 -5.03
C GLY A 205 11.10 13.91 -5.07
N ASP A 206 10.27 13.11 -5.75
CA ASP A 206 8.82 13.36 -5.80
C ASP A 206 8.20 13.12 -4.42
N LEU A 207 7.28 13.98 -4.00
CA LEU A 207 6.39 13.67 -2.89
C LEU A 207 5.26 12.78 -3.39
N VAL A 208 5.13 11.61 -2.79
CA VAL A 208 4.01 10.69 -3.01
C VAL A 208 3.00 10.91 -1.90
N ILE A 209 1.82 11.38 -2.27
CA ILE A 209 0.75 11.78 -1.35
C ILE A 209 -0.44 10.86 -1.60
N GLY A 210 -0.82 10.11 -0.62
CA GLY A 210 -2.01 9.27 -0.67
C GLY A 210 -3.00 9.68 0.43
N ALA A 211 -4.17 9.16 0.48
CA ALA A 211 -5.10 9.14 -0.63
C ALA A 211 -6.49 8.98 -0.08
N GLY A 212 -7.36 9.80 -0.63
CA GLY A 212 -8.78 9.60 -0.51
C GLY A 212 -9.30 8.59 -1.53
N THR A 213 -10.50 8.07 -1.26
CA THR A 213 -11.27 7.25 -2.19
C THR A 213 -12.43 8.03 -2.75
N ASP A 214 -12.79 7.79 -3.98
CA ASP A 214 -14.06 8.28 -4.52
C ASP A 214 -15.25 7.62 -3.79
N SER A 215 -16.36 8.34 -3.74
CA SER A 215 -17.58 7.88 -3.04
C SER A 215 -18.40 6.85 -3.84
N TYR A 216 -18.01 6.56 -5.08
CA TYR A 216 -18.72 5.62 -5.95
C TYR A 216 -17.94 4.32 -6.14
N ASN A 217 -18.67 3.23 -6.41
CA ASN A 217 -18.08 1.95 -6.80
C ASN A 217 -17.78 1.95 -8.30
N GLY A 218 -16.59 1.50 -8.68
CA GLY A 218 -16.21 1.43 -10.09
C GLY A 218 -14.72 1.23 -10.31
N TYR A 219 -14.35 1.21 -11.57
CA TYR A 219 -12.98 0.99 -12.06
C TYR A 219 -12.40 2.25 -12.74
N GLY A 220 -12.91 3.41 -12.40
CA GLY A 220 -12.44 4.69 -12.97
C GLY A 220 -10.95 4.91 -12.66
N GLN A 221 -10.20 5.34 -13.67
CA GLN A 221 -8.76 5.67 -13.54
C GLN A 221 -8.50 7.18 -13.62
N ARG A 222 -9.54 7.98 -13.47
CA ARG A 222 -9.43 9.44 -13.45
C ARG A 222 -9.67 9.93 -12.04
N GLY A 223 -8.77 10.80 -11.57
CA GLY A 223 -8.92 11.46 -10.28
C GLY A 223 -10.12 12.43 -10.27
N SER A 224 -10.71 12.64 -9.10
CA SER A 224 -11.73 13.67 -8.88
C SER A 224 -11.12 14.87 -8.15
N PHE A 225 -11.55 16.06 -8.55
CA PHE A 225 -11.08 17.31 -7.97
C PHE A 225 -11.35 17.39 -6.46
N ASN A 226 -12.49 16.90 -6.03
CA ASN A 226 -12.89 16.90 -4.61
C ASN A 226 -11.92 16.13 -3.73
N VAL A 227 -11.42 14.97 -4.19
CA VAL A 227 -10.45 14.16 -3.43
C VAL A 227 -9.09 14.87 -3.40
N VAL A 228 -8.67 15.46 -4.53
CA VAL A 228 -7.43 16.24 -4.62
C VAL A 228 -7.46 17.42 -3.66
N GLU A 229 -8.52 18.23 -3.72
CA GLU A 229 -8.69 19.40 -2.88
C GLU A 229 -8.72 19.03 -1.38
N HIS A 230 -9.49 17.99 -1.03
CA HIS A 230 -9.58 17.51 0.35
C HIS A 230 -8.21 17.05 0.87
N THR A 231 -7.50 16.25 0.08
CA THR A 231 -6.19 15.70 0.46
C THR A 231 -5.17 16.83 0.64
N LEU A 232 -5.06 17.75 -0.33
CA LEU A 232 -4.09 18.85 -0.27
C LEU A 232 -4.42 19.87 0.82
N SER A 233 -5.67 20.03 1.17
CA SER A 233 -6.06 20.94 2.28
C SER A 233 -5.81 20.34 3.66
N ALA A 234 -5.54 19.04 3.74
CA ALA A 234 -5.32 18.32 5.00
C ALA A 234 -3.83 18.16 5.35
N ILE A 235 -2.94 18.33 4.38
CA ILE A 235 -1.48 18.22 4.51
C ILE A 235 -0.80 19.58 4.45
#